data_141de16f0e0fdb367199744bdf921fc6
#
_entry.id   141de16f0e0fdb367199744bdf921fc6
#
_cell.length_a   1.000
_cell.length_b   1.000
_cell.length_c   1.000
_cell.angle_alpha   90.00
_cell.angle_beta   90.00
_cell.angle_gamma   90.00
#
_symmetry.space_group_name_H-M   'P 1'
#
loop_
_entity.id
_entity.type
_entity.pdbx_description
1 polymer ?
#
loop_
_entity_poly.entity_id
_entity_poly.type
_entity_poly.pdbx_seq_one_letter_code
_entity_poly.pdbx_strand_id
1 'polypeptide(L)'
;MNRVGLSVVFLLVVLACGGRARPSQGYEEYIWEHLPELLDRLQRLDYADAPLINSREPRVEPHWPANDVKIGQVGGIAVDPTNGDVIVFHRGERAWGYGSFVGDEFAPGQGTIKNDTILRLDSQTGQIKESFGADRFYMPHGLTVDNAGNLWVTDVALHQVMMFPKGSHDPSDIVLGEAMVPGSDDDHFCKPTDVAVASNGDFFVSDGYCNGRIMKFNKEGHLISQWGKKSNGGQVGPLSEDEFFVPHSLALIEARNVICVADREHGRIQCFTAGINGTEAGHFLRSFDNKEFGKVFAIAYDNNGPEEAIYLVSGPMPNAYLYKMDLSGQIIYRTEPPNRIVGGDNFMGFGQPHDIAVSLDGRDIYTGEIVPKRVLKFRQM
;
A
#
# COMPACT_ATOMS: atom_id res chain seq x y z
N MET A 1 -16.00 -30.99 12.96
CA MET A 1 -16.31 -29.54 12.84
C MET A 1 -16.67 -29.03 14.21
N ASN A 2 -15.92 -28.05 14.74
CA ASN A 2 -16.14 -27.51 16.08
C ASN A 2 -17.36 -26.58 16.12
N ARG A 3 -18.06 -26.53 17.27
CA ARG A 3 -19.27 -25.71 17.49
C ARG A 3 -19.14 -24.23 17.09
N VAL A 4 -17.93 -23.69 16.97
CA VAL A 4 -17.64 -22.31 16.55
C VAL A 4 -17.86 -22.13 15.04
N GLY A 5 -17.52 -23.10 14.20
CA GLY A 5 -17.75 -23.04 12.75
C GLY A 5 -19.25 -23.08 12.37
N LEU A 6 -20.05 -23.76 13.16
CA LEU A 6 -21.49 -23.81 12.95
C LEU A 6 -22.20 -22.50 13.29
N SER A 7 -21.72 -21.75 14.29
CA SER A 7 -22.28 -20.46 14.67
C SER A 7 -22.05 -19.38 13.62
N VAL A 8 -20.94 -19.45 12.86
CA VAL A 8 -20.65 -18.51 11.77
C VAL A 8 -21.54 -18.76 10.54
N VAL A 9 -21.77 -20.03 10.18
CA VAL A 9 -22.69 -20.39 9.09
C VAL A 9 -24.13 -19.97 9.42
N PHE A 10 -24.55 -20.13 10.68
CA PHE A 10 -25.86 -19.70 11.15
C PHE A 10 -26.03 -18.17 11.09
N LEU A 11 -24.99 -17.44 11.44
CA LEU A 11 -24.98 -15.96 11.39
C LEU A 11 -25.06 -15.45 9.94
N LEU A 12 -24.36 -16.09 9.01
CA LEU A 12 -24.38 -15.73 7.58
C LEU A 12 -25.73 -15.99 6.92
N VAL A 13 -26.39 -17.08 7.24
CA VAL A 13 -27.75 -17.42 6.72
C VAL A 13 -28.79 -16.43 7.26
N VAL A 14 -28.68 -16.01 8.53
CA VAL A 14 -29.61 -15.03 9.14
C VAL A 14 -29.36 -13.62 8.54
N LEU A 15 -28.14 -13.26 8.20
CA LEU A 15 -27.81 -11.99 7.55
C LEU A 15 -28.26 -11.95 6.08
N ALA A 16 -28.19 -13.06 5.37
CA ALA A 16 -28.63 -13.16 3.97
C ALA A 16 -30.17 -13.09 3.83
N CYS A 17 -30.92 -13.43 4.86
CA CYS A 17 -32.39 -13.41 4.87
C CYS A 17 -33.02 -12.13 5.42
N GLY A 18 -32.25 -11.03 5.58
CA GLY A 18 -32.80 -9.69 5.87
C GLY A 18 -33.53 -9.58 7.21
N GLY A 19 -32.85 -9.75 8.27
CA GLY A 19 -33.08 -9.41 9.68
C GLY A 19 -34.44 -8.91 10.17
N ARG A 20 -35.53 -9.70 10.05
CA ARG A 20 -36.78 -9.47 10.81
C ARG A 20 -37.48 -10.79 11.01
N ALA A 21 -37.17 -11.50 12.04
CA ALA A 21 -37.95 -12.43 12.86
C ALA A 21 -37.03 -13.53 13.43
N ARG A 22 -37.33 -14.00 14.66
CA ARG A 22 -36.68 -15.20 15.19
C ARG A 22 -37.17 -16.39 14.35
N PRO A 23 -36.25 -17.28 13.88
CA PRO A 23 -36.70 -18.50 13.17
C PRO A 23 -37.60 -19.36 14.05
N SER A 24 -38.68 -19.84 13.49
CA SER A 24 -39.51 -20.85 14.15
C SER A 24 -38.72 -22.15 14.23
N GLN A 25 -39.04 -22.99 15.22
CA GLN A 25 -38.40 -24.29 15.47
C GLN A 25 -38.33 -25.21 14.23
N GLY A 26 -39.27 -25.09 13.29
CA GLY A 26 -39.26 -25.82 12.02
C GLY A 26 -38.25 -25.35 10.97
N TYR A 27 -37.67 -24.12 11.13
CA TYR A 27 -36.65 -23.60 10.22
C TYR A 27 -35.25 -24.16 10.53
N GLU A 28 -35.00 -24.44 11.81
CA GLU A 28 -33.75 -25.09 12.22
C GLU A 28 -33.71 -26.55 11.71
N GLU A 29 -34.82 -27.30 11.82
CA GLU A 29 -34.91 -28.66 11.35
C GLU A 29 -34.73 -28.74 9.82
N TYR A 30 -35.31 -27.82 9.06
CA TYR A 30 -35.16 -27.73 7.61
C TYR A 30 -33.70 -27.46 7.20
N ILE A 31 -32.98 -26.55 7.91
CA ILE A 31 -31.58 -26.27 7.62
C ILE A 31 -30.71 -27.49 7.90
N TRP A 32 -30.94 -28.20 8.99
CA TRP A 32 -30.16 -29.39 9.32
C TRP A 32 -30.38 -30.53 8.32
N GLU A 33 -31.58 -30.70 7.83
CA GLU A 33 -31.95 -31.73 6.84
C GLU A 33 -31.27 -31.45 5.49
N HIS A 34 -31.15 -30.19 5.09
CA HIS A 34 -30.61 -29.78 3.79
C HIS A 34 -29.15 -29.26 3.86
N LEU A 35 -28.54 -29.22 5.04
CA LEU A 35 -27.17 -28.73 5.24
C LEU A 35 -26.12 -29.47 4.39
N PRO A 36 -26.16 -30.80 4.22
CA PRO A 36 -25.21 -31.49 3.34
C PRO A 36 -25.32 -31.05 1.88
N GLU A 37 -26.56 -30.85 1.39
CA GLU A 37 -26.84 -30.42 0.01
C GLU A 37 -26.43 -28.94 -0.20
N LEU A 38 -26.64 -28.07 0.79
CA LEU A 38 -26.18 -26.68 0.78
C LEU A 38 -24.66 -26.57 0.83
N LEU A 39 -24.01 -27.39 1.62
CA LEU A 39 -22.56 -27.46 1.69
C LEU A 39 -21.94 -27.99 0.38
N ASP A 40 -22.56 -29.01 -0.22
CA ASP A 40 -22.14 -29.53 -1.52
C ASP A 40 -22.36 -28.50 -2.64
N ARG A 41 -23.45 -27.72 -2.60
CA ARG A 41 -23.69 -26.60 -3.52
C ARG A 41 -22.66 -25.46 -3.32
N LEU A 42 -22.34 -25.11 -2.08
CA LEU A 42 -21.33 -24.11 -1.78
C LEU A 42 -19.93 -24.56 -2.24
N GLN A 43 -19.57 -25.82 -2.00
CA GLN A 43 -18.33 -26.41 -2.52
C GLN A 43 -18.31 -26.47 -4.04
N ARG A 44 -19.43 -26.70 -4.71
CA ARG A 44 -19.51 -26.65 -6.18
C ARG A 44 -19.46 -25.22 -6.73
N LEU A 45 -20.00 -24.23 -6.00
CA LEU A 45 -19.88 -22.82 -6.36
C LEU A 45 -18.41 -22.36 -6.23
N ASP A 46 -17.73 -22.75 -5.15
CA ASP A 46 -16.29 -22.47 -5.00
C ASP A 46 -15.43 -23.16 -6.08
N TYR A 47 -15.88 -24.32 -6.59
CA TYR A 47 -15.17 -25.04 -7.68
C TYR A 47 -15.57 -24.56 -9.09
N ALA A 48 -16.78 -24.03 -9.27
CA ALA A 48 -17.24 -23.54 -10.57
C ALA A 48 -16.75 -22.13 -10.87
N ASP A 49 -16.50 -21.32 -9.83
CA ASP A 49 -15.89 -20.00 -9.88
C ASP A 49 -14.41 -20.00 -9.46
N ALA A 50 -13.77 -21.15 -9.29
CA ALA A 50 -12.31 -21.21 -9.22
C ALA A 50 -11.79 -20.64 -10.55
N PRO A 51 -11.19 -19.44 -10.57
CA PRO A 51 -10.63 -18.92 -11.80
C PRO A 51 -9.68 -19.99 -12.31
N LEU A 52 -9.77 -20.31 -13.58
CA LEU A 52 -8.74 -21.09 -14.29
C LEU A 52 -7.42 -20.51 -13.79
N ILE A 53 -6.58 -21.30 -13.10
CA ILE A 53 -5.26 -20.89 -12.62
C ILE A 53 -4.59 -20.33 -13.87
N ASN A 54 -4.66 -19.00 -13.99
CA ASN A 54 -4.08 -18.35 -15.13
C ASN A 54 -2.58 -18.54 -14.94
N SER A 55 -1.91 -19.16 -15.90
CA SER A 55 -0.46 -19.43 -15.83
C SER A 55 0.39 -18.14 -15.65
N ARG A 56 -0.27 -16.99 -15.59
CA ARG A 56 0.30 -15.65 -15.39
C ARG A 56 0.22 -15.12 -13.95
N GLU A 57 -0.51 -15.80 -13.04
CA GLU A 57 -0.59 -15.33 -11.65
C GLU A 57 0.71 -15.57 -10.91
N PRO A 58 1.22 -14.56 -10.18
CA PRO A 58 2.45 -14.71 -9.43
C PRO A 58 2.26 -15.63 -8.21
N ARG A 59 3.34 -16.29 -7.80
CA ARG A 59 3.34 -17.17 -6.64
C ARG A 59 4.20 -16.60 -5.51
N VAL A 60 3.70 -16.74 -4.28
CA VAL A 60 4.45 -16.35 -3.08
C VAL A 60 5.67 -17.24 -2.93
N GLU A 61 6.84 -16.64 -2.69
CA GLU A 61 8.08 -17.29 -2.33
C GLU A 61 8.06 -17.61 -0.81
N PRO A 62 7.94 -18.88 -0.39
CA PRO A 62 7.57 -19.24 0.98
C PRO A 62 8.68 -19.01 2.02
N HIS A 63 9.92 -18.79 1.59
CA HIS A 63 11.08 -18.63 2.47
C HIS A 63 11.73 -17.24 2.32
N TRP A 64 11.01 -16.29 1.79
CA TRP A 64 11.44 -14.91 1.68
C TRP A 64 10.43 -14.00 2.39
N PRO A 65 10.86 -13.07 3.28
CA PRO A 65 12.23 -12.88 3.79
C PRO A 65 12.70 -14.03 4.66
N ALA A 66 13.98 -14.03 5.04
CA ALA A 66 14.54 -15.05 5.92
C ALA A 66 13.78 -15.10 7.27
N ASN A 67 13.62 -16.29 7.85
CA ASN A 67 12.74 -16.53 9.00
C ASN A 67 13.13 -15.77 10.29
N ASP A 68 14.37 -15.30 10.40
CA ASP A 68 14.90 -14.54 11.54
C ASP A 68 14.70 -13.03 11.42
N VAL A 69 14.23 -12.54 10.28
CA VAL A 69 13.95 -11.13 10.04
C VAL A 69 12.69 -10.70 10.80
N LYS A 70 12.87 -9.81 11.77
CA LYS A 70 11.77 -9.24 12.56
C LYS A 70 11.28 -7.95 11.95
N ILE A 71 10.03 -7.92 11.57
CA ILE A 71 9.40 -6.78 10.90
C ILE A 71 8.23 -6.28 11.76
N GLY A 72 8.16 -4.96 11.96
CA GLY A 72 6.99 -4.28 12.52
C GLY A 72 5.91 -4.03 11.45
N GLN A 73 4.95 -3.15 11.73
CA GLN A 73 4.04 -2.64 10.69
C GLN A 73 4.87 -2.01 9.57
N VAL A 74 4.67 -2.48 8.34
CA VAL A 74 5.42 -1.96 7.18
C VAL A 74 4.76 -0.68 6.70
N GLY A 75 5.52 0.41 6.72
CA GLY A 75 5.10 1.70 6.17
C GLY A 75 5.42 1.80 4.68
N GLY A 76 6.65 1.41 4.28
CA GLY A 76 7.11 1.48 2.92
C GLY A 76 7.99 0.30 2.50
N ILE A 77 8.00 0.00 1.20
CA ILE A 77 8.88 -1.00 0.59
C ILE A 77 9.34 -0.51 -0.79
N ALA A 78 10.61 -0.65 -1.08
CA ALA A 78 11.18 -0.25 -2.35
C ALA A 78 12.26 -1.24 -2.82
N VAL A 79 12.58 -1.23 -4.10
CA VAL A 79 13.72 -1.93 -4.67
C VAL A 79 14.79 -0.92 -5.05
N ASP A 80 16.01 -1.11 -4.58
CA ASP A 80 17.14 -0.27 -4.93
C ASP A 80 17.54 -0.48 -6.39
N PRO A 81 17.35 0.51 -7.27
CA PRO A 81 17.61 0.34 -8.70
C PRO A 81 19.07 0.13 -9.05
N THR A 82 19.99 0.35 -8.10
CA THR A 82 21.43 0.23 -8.33
C THR A 82 21.99 -1.17 -8.09
N ASN A 83 21.27 -2.01 -7.30
CA ASN A 83 21.75 -3.34 -6.94
C ASN A 83 20.65 -4.41 -6.77
N GLY A 84 19.37 -4.02 -6.81
CA GLY A 84 18.23 -4.91 -6.68
C GLY A 84 17.89 -5.33 -5.25
N ASP A 85 18.56 -4.77 -4.23
CA ASP A 85 18.20 -5.02 -2.83
C ASP A 85 16.80 -4.49 -2.51
N VAL A 86 16.13 -5.15 -1.58
CA VAL A 86 14.80 -4.73 -1.13
C VAL A 86 14.93 -3.94 0.16
N ILE A 87 14.43 -2.73 0.15
CA ILE A 87 14.44 -1.85 1.33
C ILE A 87 13.06 -1.89 1.95
N VAL A 88 13.02 -2.07 3.28
CA VAL A 88 11.79 -2.10 4.07
C VAL A 88 11.85 -1.00 5.11
N PHE A 89 10.87 -0.13 5.14
CA PHE A 89 10.68 0.89 6.16
C PHE A 89 9.52 0.50 7.06
N HIS A 90 9.80 0.17 8.31
CA HIS A 90 8.82 -0.39 9.22
C HIS A 90 8.83 0.31 10.57
N ARG A 91 7.79 0.10 11.36
CA ARG A 91 7.55 0.79 12.62
C ARG A 91 8.16 0.09 13.84
N GLY A 92 9.04 -0.91 13.62
CA GLY A 92 9.67 -1.64 14.73
C GLY A 92 8.65 -2.18 15.73
N GLU A 93 8.83 -1.82 16.99
CA GLU A 93 7.91 -2.16 18.08
C GLU A 93 6.62 -1.33 18.07
N ARG A 94 6.61 -0.18 17.38
CA ARG A 94 5.45 0.72 17.34
C ARG A 94 4.34 0.21 16.43
N ALA A 95 3.11 0.50 16.82
CA ALA A 95 1.94 0.29 15.99
C ALA A 95 1.16 1.60 15.85
N TRP A 96 0.72 1.89 14.63
CA TRP A 96 -0.29 2.92 14.42
C TRP A 96 -1.64 2.34 14.80
N GLY A 97 -2.32 2.97 15.73
CA GLY A 97 -3.62 2.56 16.23
C GLY A 97 -4.41 3.72 16.78
N TYR A 98 -5.54 3.40 17.40
CA TYR A 98 -6.36 4.39 18.09
C TYR A 98 -5.53 5.09 19.18
N GLY A 99 -5.52 6.42 19.16
CA GLY A 99 -4.73 7.22 20.11
C GLY A 99 -3.27 7.48 19.72
N SER A 100 -2.82 7.05 18.53
CA SER A 100 -1.49 7.45 18.02
C SER A 100 -1.42 8.94 17.70
N PHE A 101 -2.55 9.57 17.42
CA PHE A 101 -2.68 11.00 17.17
C PHE A 101 -3.83 11.60 17.99
N VAL A 102 -3.67 12.86 18.38
CA VAL A 102 -4.71 13.70 18.96
C VAL A 102 -4.96 14.85 17.98
N GLY A 103 -6.09 14.80 17.29
CA GLY A 103 -6.27 15.61 16.09
C GLY A 103 -5.24 15.24 15.02
N ASP A 104 -4.47 16.20 14.56
CA ASP A 104 -3.43 15.97 13.58
C ASP A 104 -2.02 15.83 14.18
N GLU A 105 -1.86 16.10 15.46
CA GLU A 105 -0.58 16.00 16.17
C GLU A 105 -0.33 14.59 16.69
N PHE A 106 0.93 14.17 16.70
CA PHE A 106 1.34 12.91 17.31
C PHE A 106 1.13 12.92 18.82
N ALA A 107 0.57 11.84 19.35
CA ALA A 107 0.22 11.77 20.76
C ALA A 107 1.44 11.99 21.68
N PRO A 108 1.34 12.87 22.68
CA PRO A 108 2.47 13.23 23.54
C PRO A 108 2.98 12.05 24.36
N GLY A 109 4.27 12.10 24.72
CA GLY A 109 4.91 11.12 25.60
C GLY A 109 5.40 9.85 24.90
N GLN A 110 5.16 9.70 23.60
CA GLN A 110 5.74 8.64 22.79
C GLN A 110 7.08 9.12 22.20
N GLY A 111 8.20 8.61 22.68
CA GLY A 111 9.53 8.91 22.11
C GLY A 111 9.73 8.33 20.70
N THR A 112 10.94 8.38 20.19
CA THR A 112 11.36 7.72 18.97
C THR A 112 11.23 6.20 19.03
N ILE A 113 11.15 5.53 17.89
CA ILE A 113 11.27 4.08 17.78
C ILE A 113 12.71 3.67 18.11
N LYS A 114 12.87 2.70 19.01
CA LYS A 114 14.19 2.32 19.53
C LYS A 114 14.93 1.31 18.65
N ASN A 115 14.19 0.50 17.91
CA ASN A 115 14.75 -0.45 16.95
C ASN A 115 15.06 0.22 15.62
N ASP A 116 15.95 -0.38 14.83
CA ASP A 116 16.14 0.01 13.45
C ASP A 116 14.83 -0.07 12.68
N THR A 117 14.57 0.93 11.88
CA THR A 117 13.32 1.08 11.13
C THR A 117 13.50 0.89 9.64
N ILE A 118 14.73 0.95 9.15
CA ILE A 118 15.10 0.71 7.75
C ILE A 118 15.92 -0.57 7.68
N LEU A 119 15.45 -1.55 6.91
CA LEU A 119 16.14 -2.80 6.65
C LEU A 119 16.45 -2.90 5.16
N ARG A 120 17.69 -3.22 4.83
CA ARG A 120 18.12 -3.61 3.47
C ARG A 120 18.21 -5.13 3.41
N LEU A 121 17.38 -5.75 2.58
CA LEU A 121 17.30 -7.19 2.42
C LEU A 121 17.90 -7.61 1.09
N ASP A 122 18.62 -8.70 1.10
CA ASP A 122 19.04 -9.38 -0.12
C ASP A 122 17.82 -9.91 -0.89
N SER A 123 17.69 -9.56 -2.16
CA SER A 123 16.51 -9.92 -2.96
C SER A 123 16.35 -11.42 -3.22
N GLN A 124 17.43 -12.22 -3.11
CA GLN A 124 17.37 -13.65 -3.34
C GLN A 124 17.14 -14.43 -2.05
N THR A 125 17.90 -14.11 -1.00
CA THR A 125 17.88 -14.86 0.26
C THR A 125 16.94 -14.27 1.30
N GLY A 126 16.56 -12.99 1.18
CA GLY A 126 15.78 -12.26 2.16
C GLY A 126 16.52 -11.98 3.46
N GLN A 127 17.84 -12.20 3.52
CA GLN A 127 18.65 -11.90 4.70
C GLN A 127 18.91 -10.40 4.82
N ILE A 128 19.01 -9.91 6.05
CA ILE A 128 19.38 -8.51 6.33
C ILE A 128 20.84 -8.31 5.95
N LYS A 129 21.11 -7.37 5.04
CA LYS A 129 22.43 -6.90 4.65
C LYS A 129 22.85 -5.69 5.47
N GLU A 130 21.86 -4.85 5.84
CA GLU A 130 22.06 -3.62 6.58
C GLU A 130 20.79 -3.25 7.34
N SER A 131 20.93 -2.64 8.51
CA SER A 131 19.81 -2.06 9.26
C SER A 131 20.24 -0.77 9.94
N PHE A 132 19.35 0.23 10.00
CA PHE A 132 19.58 1.51 10.66
C PHE A 132 18.27 2.27 10.93
N GLY A 133 18.37 3.46 11.53
CA GLY A 133 17.23 4.35 11.77
C GLY A 133 16.66 4.27 13.17
N ALA A 134 17.33 3.54 14.09
CA ALA A 134 16.98 3.57 15.51
C ALA A 134 17.06 4.99 16.07
N ASP A 135 16.17 5.32 17.00
CA ASP A 135 16.08 6.62 17.68
C ASP A 135 15.84 7.84 16.77
N ARG A 136 15.41 7.62 15.52
CA ARG A 136 15.19 8.70 14.54
C ARG A 136 13.73 8.95 14.22
N PHE A 137 12.97 7.90 14.01
CA PHE A 137 11.61 7.98 13.48
C PHE A 137 10.56 7.79 14.58
N TYR A 138 9.37 8.34 14.30
CA TYR A 138 8.21 8.24 15.19
C TYR A 138 7.09 7.41 14.58
N MET A 139 6.78 7.61 13.29
CA MET A 139 5.74 6.85 12.60
C MET A 139 6.09 6.70 11.10
N PRO A 140 7.01 5.80 10.77
CA PRO A 140 7.40 5.47 9.40
C PRO A 140 6.22 5.26 8.46
N HIS A 141 6.30 5.85 7.23
CA HIS A 141 5.24 5.69 6.23
C HIS A 141 5.80 5.38 4.84
N GLY A 142 5.96 6.34 3.94
CA GLY A 142 6.43 6.10 2.58
C GLY A 142 7.92 5.87 2.46
N LEU A 143 8.31 5.09 1.46
CA LEU A 143 9.71 4.84 1.11
C LEU A 143 9.86 4.72 -0.41
N THR A 144 10.80 5.48 -0.96
CA THR A 144 11.22 5.38 -2.36
C THR A 144 12.74 5.38 -2.45
N VAL A 145 13.29 4.67 -3.44
CA VAL A 145 14.71 4.73 -3.79
C VAL A 145 14.83 5.35 -5.17
N ASP A 146 15.56 6.46 -5.27
CA ASP A 146 15.78 7.12 -6.55
C ASP A 146 16.82 6.40 -7.42
N ASN A 147 16.98 6.84 -8.67
CA ASN A 147 17.90 6.23 -9.63
C ASN A 147 19.39 6.29 -9.21
N ALA A 148 19.74 7.18 -8.29
CA ALA A 148 21.09 7.27 -7.72
C ALA A 148 21.30 6.34 -6.52
N GLY A 149 20.21 5.76 -5.99
CA GLY A 149 20.19 4.90 -4.81
C GLY A 149 20.02 5.65 -3.50
N ASN A 150 19.60 6.93 -3.54
CA ASN A 150 19.23 7.67 -2.34
C ASN A 150 17.85 7.19 -1.84
N LEU A 151 17.70 7.13 -0.51
CA LEU A 151 16.43 6.77 0.10
C LEU A 151 15.64 8.05 0.41
N TRP A 152 14.37 8.03 0.02
CA TRP A 152 13.41 9.08 0.33
C TRP A 152 12.33 8.48 1.22
N VAL A 153 12.13 9.07 2.39
CA VAL A 153 11.18 8.56 3.38
C VAL A 153 10.24 9.64 3.87
N THR A 154 9.05 9.22 4.27
CA THR A 154 8.11 10.08 4.99
C THR A 154 7.87 9.55 6.40
N ASP A 155 7.79 10.46 7.37
CA ASP A 155 7.32 10.13 8.72
C ASP A 155 6.07 10.98 9.03
N VAL A 156 4.96 10.31 9.21
CA VAL A 156 3.65 10.99 9.40
C VAL A 156 3.50 11.62 10.78
N ALA A 157 4.31 11.23 11.77
CA ALA A 157 4.32 11.88 13.07
C ALA A 157 5.22 13.10 13.08
N LEU A 158 6.33 13.04 12.36
CA LEU A 158 7.21 14.20 12.17
C LEU A 158 6.62 15.22 11.19
N HIS A 159 5.63 14.81 10.36
CA HIS A 159 5.14 15.63 9.25
C HIS A 159 6.25 16.03 8.28
N GLN A 160 7.23 15.16 8.07
CA GLN A 160 8.42 15.43 7.29
C GLN A 160 8.67 14.44 6.16
N VAL A 161 9.37 14.94 5.14
CA VAL A 161 10.04 14.18 4.08
C VAL A 161 11.53 14.32 4.26
N MET A 162 12.28 13.22 4.17
CA MET A 162 13.73 13.20 4.35
C MET A 162 14.39 12.40 3.23
N MET A 163 15.53 12.89 2.72
CA MET A 163 16.36 12.17 1.78
C MET A 163 17.68 11.73 2.45
N PHE A 164 17.98 10.44 2.35
CA PHE A 164 19.23 9.83 2.80
C PHE A 164 20.11 9.54 1.59
N PRO A 165 21.30 10.16 1.48
CA PRO A 165 22.22 9.84 0.40
C PRO A 165 22.60 8.36 0.42
N LYS A 166 22.84 7.79 -0.75
CA LYS A 166 23.27 6.38 -0.88
C LYS A 166 24.45 6.08 0.04
N GLY A 167 24.29 5.05 0.88
CA GLY A 167 25.29 4.62 1.85
C GLY A 167 25.41 5.51 3.08
N SER A 168 24.55 6.52 3.25
CA SER A 168 24.47 7.34 4.45
C SER A 168 23.34 6.84 5.38
N HIS A 169 23.61 6.87 6.69
CA HIS A 169 22.58 6.65 7.72
C HIS A 169 22.01 7.97 8.27
N ASP A 170 22.51 9.10 7.78
CA ASP A 170 22.02 10.42 8.13
C ASP A 170 21.37 11.09 6.91
N PRO A 171 20.29 11.86 7.11
CA PRO A 171 19.65 12.59 6.02
C PRO A 171 20.59 13.66 5.45
N SER A 172 20.36 14.04 4.22
CA SER A 172 20.97 15.23 3.60
C SER A 172 20.31 16.51 4.12
N ASP A 173 20.66 17.65 3.51
CA ASP A 173 19.99 18.93 3.76
C ASP A 173 18.54 18.95 3.23
N ILE A 174 18.11 17.93 2.47
CA ILE A 174 16.72 17.80 2.06
C ILE A 174 15.93 17.11 3.19
N VAL A 175 15.49 17.94 4.13
CA VAL A 175 14.50 17.62 5.15
C VAL A 175 13.41 18.68 5.04
N LEU A 176 12.26 18.30 4.53
CA LEU A 176 11.14 19.21 4.29
C LEU A 176 10.06 19.03 5.33
N GLY A 177 9.37 20.12 5.67
CA GLY A 177 8.40 20.20 6.77
C GLY A 177 9.05 20.48 8.11
N GLU A 178 8.29 21.02 9.05
CA GLU A 178 8.73 21.28 10.42
C GLU A 178 8.38 20.10 11.33
N ALA A 179 9.38 19.61 12.08
CA ALA A 179 9.20 18.41 12.90
C ALA A 179 8.09 18.57 13.94
N MET A 180 7.14 17.63 13.95
CA MET A 180 5.96 17.58 14.80
C MET A 180 4.93 18.70 14.58
N VAL A 181 5.07 19.49 13.53
CA VAL A 181 4.17 20.61 13.23
C VAL A 181 3.37 20.30 11.98
N PRO A 182 2.09 19.90 12.12
CA PRO A 182 1.20 19.73 10.97
C PRO A 182 0.81 21.09 10.37
N GLY A 183 0.76 21.18 9.04
CA GLY A 183 0.32 22.39 8.35
C GLY A 183 -0.13 22.12 6.92
N SER A 184 -0.64 23.19 6.27
CA SER A 184 -1.17 23.13 4.90
C SER A 184 -0.64 24.25 4.00
N ASP A 185 0.29 25.06 4.50
CA ASP A 185 1.03 26.05 3.70
C ASP A 185 2.14 25.39 2.85
N ASP A 186 2.99 26.20 2.23
CA ASP A 186 4.01 25.72 1.31
C ASP A 186 5.23 25.09 2.01
N ASP A 187 5.43 25.36 3.30
CA ASP A 187 6.56 24.89 4.09
C ASP A 187 6.23 23.71 5.02
N HIS A 188 4.94 23.37 5.17
CA HIS A 188 4.48 22.31 6.07
C HIS A 188 3.71 21.22 5.32
N PHE A 189 3.77 20.01 5.89
CA PHE A 189 2.90 18.88 5.51
C PHE A 189 1.97 18.51 6.67
N CYS A 190 0.93 17.75 6.33
CA CYS A 190 0.12 17.11 7.35
C CYS A 190 -0.01 15.61 7.09
N LYS A 191 0.94 14.85 7.65
CA LYS A 191 1.10 13.39 7.49
C LYS A 191 1.36 13.01 6.02
N PRO A 192 2.53 13.41 5.44
CA PRO A 192 2.91 13.06 4.08
C PRO A 192 3.01 11.53 3.92
N THR A 193 2.54 11.02 2.80
CA THR A 193 2.33 9.58 2.62
C THR A 193 3.38 8.91 1.78
N ASP A 194 3.83 9.55 0.68
CA ASP A 194 4.75 8.94 -0.26
C ASP A 194 5.55 9.98 -1.04
N VAL A 195 6.64 9.52 -1.68
CA VAL A 195 7.52 10.33 -2.54
C VAL A 195 7.74 9.61 -3.87
N ALA A 196 7.71 10.32 -4.98
CA ALA A 196 8.18 9.84 -6.27
C ALA A 196 9.25 10.77 -6.83
N VAL A 197 10.36 10.22 -7.34
CA VAL A 197 11.54 11.01 -7.77
C VAL A 197 11.79 10.80 -9.26
N ALA A 198 11.93 11.89 -10.00
CA ALA A 198 12.26 11.88 -11.42
C ALA A 198 13.77 11.82 -11.66
N SER A 199 14.19 11.39 -12.85
CA SER A 199 15.61 11.26 -13.21
C SER A 199 16.36 12.60 -13.25
N ASN A 200 15.64 13.72 -13.42
CA ASN A 200 16.21 15.07 -13.36
C ASN A 200 16.41 15.57 -11.93
N GLY A 201 15.95 14.80 -10.92
CA GLY A 201 16.00 15.14 -9.51
C GLY A 201 14.77 15.87 -8.97
N ASP A 202 13.84 16.31 -9.82
CA ASP A 202 12.53 16.78 -9.33
C ASP A 202 11.82 15.65 -8.59
N PHE A 203 11.06 16.00 -7.56
CA PHE A 203 10.31 14.99 -6.82
C PHE A 203 8.91 15.47 -6.43
N PHE A 204 8.06 14.49 -6.14
CA PHE A 204 6.66 14.69 -5.81
C PHE A 204 6.39 14.12 -4.42
N VAL A 205 5.60 14.81 -3.64
CA VAL A 205 5.14 14.36 -2.33
C VAL A 205 3.62 14.29 -2.32
N SER A 206 3.06 13.17 -1.90
CA SER A 206 1.64 13.08 -1.58
C SER A 206 1.43 13.48 -0.12
N ASP A 207 0.75 14.60 0.10
CA ASP A 207 0.43 15.14 1.42
C ASP A 207 -1.01 14.76 1.79
N GLY A 208 -1.18 13.55 2.35
CA GLY A 208 -2.40 12.79 2.20
C GLY A 208 -3.36 12.76 3.36
N TYR A 209 -2.97 12.44 4.61
CA TYR A 209 -3.95 12.10 5.65
C TYR A 209 -4.80 13.27 6.14
N CYS A 210 -4.21 14.43 6.34
CA CYS A 210 -4.96 15.61 6.76
C CYS A 210 -5.11 16.64 5.64
N ASN A 211 -4.19 16.64 4.68
CA ASN A 211 -4.30 17.39 3.44
C ASN A 211 -4.81 16.48 2.30
N GLY A 212 -4.96 16.97 1.12
CA GLY A 212 -5.41 16.20 -0.05
C GLY A 212 -4.76 16.79 -1.29
N ARG A 213 -3.42 16.85 -1.30
CA ARG A 213 -2.66 17.51 -2.35
C ARG A 213 -1.41 16.72 -2.74
N ILE A 214 -0.93 16.99 -3.94
CA ILE A 214 0.37 16.56 -4.43
C ILE A 214 1.23 17.82 -4.59
N MET A 215 2.44 17.79 -4.06
CA MET A 215 3.40 18.88 -4.13
C MET A 215 4.61 18.45 -4.94
N LYS A 216 5.01 19.27 -5.92
CA LYS A 216 6.20 19.04 -6.74
C LYS A 216 7.32 19.99 -6.32
N PHE A 217 8.50 19.43 -6.12
CA PHE A 217 9.72 20.15 -5.74
C PHE A 217 10.81 19.94 -6.78
N ASN A 218 11.74 20.92 -6.88
CA ASN A 218 12.97 20.72 -7.62
C ASN A 218 13.97 19.90 -6.79
N LYS A 219 15.08 19.51 -7.39
CA LYS A 219 16.14 18.70 -6.75
C LYS A 219 16.81 19.38 -5.55
N GLU A 220 16.65 20.70 -5.38
CA GLU A 220 17.13 21.46 -4.23
C GLU A 220 16.08 21.53 -3.09
N GLY A 221 14.89 20.97 -3.28
CA GLY A 221 13.81 20.99 -2.29
C GLY A 221 12.94 22.25 -2.33
N HIS A 222 13.03 23.08 -3.37
CA HIS A 222 12.13 24.22 -3.53
C HIS A 222 10.84 23.82 -4.21
N LEU A 223 9.71 24.26 -3.66
CA LEU A 223 8.38 24.00 -4.23
C LEU A 223 8.24 24.63 -5.62
N ILE A 224 7.84 23.82 -6.61
CA ILE A 224 7.59 24.26 -7.99
C ILE A 224 6.09 24.46 -8.23
N SER A 225 5.29 23.49 -7.81
CA SER A 225 3.83 23.50 -8.01
C SER A 225 3.14 22.55 -7.06
N GLN A 226 1.86 22.75 -6.87
CA GLN A 226 0.99 21.83 -6.13
C GLN A 226 -0.41 21.81 -6.74
N TRP A 227 -1.09 20.68 -6.57
CA TRP A 227 -2.47 20.50 -7.03
C TRP A 227 -3.23 19.52 -6.14
N GLY A 228 -4.54 19.51 -6.31
CA GLY A 228 -5.45 18.69 -5.53
C GLY A 228 -6.12 19.44 -4.40
N LYS A 229 -7.24 18.92 -3.94
CA LYS A 229 -8.03 19.40 -2.82
C LYS A 229 -8.44 18.23 -1.94
N LYS A 230 -8.46 18.45 -0.63
CA LYS A 230 -9.00 17.46 0.30
C LYS A 230 -10.50 17.26 0.07
N SER A 231 -10.88 16.04 -0.20
CA SER A 231 -12.29 15.63 -0.15
C SER A 231 -12.73 15.45 1.29
N ASN A 232 -13.95 15.84 1.58
CA ASN A 232 -14.55 15.67 2.92
C ASN A 232 -15.17 14.27 3.13
N GLY A 233 -15.10 13.40 2.12
CA GLY A 233 -15.82 12.14 2.11
C GLY A 233 -17.35 12.31 2.06
N GLY A 234 -18.08 11.29 1.71
CA GLY A 234 -19.54 11.33 1.71
C GLY A 234 -20.16 12.09 0.54
N GLN A 235 -19.42 12.36 -0.53
CA GLN A 235 -19.99 12.92 -1.76
C GLN A 235 -21.06 11.98 -2.34
N VAL A 236 -22.23 12.54 -2.59
CA VAL A 236 -23.28 11.89 -3.38
C VAL A 236 -23.16 12.40 -4.80
N GLY A 237 -22.58 11.59 -5.69
CA GLY A 237 -22.39 11.95 -7.11
C GLY A 237 -21.03 11.54 -7.65
N PRO A 238 -20.70 11.94 -8.89
CA PRO A 238 -19.38 11.67 -9.47
C PRO A 238 -18.28 12.34 -8.65
N LEU A 239 -17.16 11.65 -8.46
CA LEU A 239 -15.98 12.19 -7.79
C LEU A 239 -15.31 13.24 -8.68
N SER A 240 -14.88 14.35 -8.07
CA SER A 240 -14.14 15.40 -8.77
C SER A 240 -12.74 14.95 -9.18
N GLU A 241 -12.25 15.45 -10.30
CA GLU A 241 -10.93 15.16 -10.85
C GLU A 241 -9.81 15.84 -10.06
N ASP A 242 -10.13 16.87 -9.27
CA ASP A 242 -9.16 17.65 -8.49
C ASP A 242 -9.25 17.38 -6.99
N GLU A 243 -10.01 16.38 -6.56
CA GLU A 243 -10.19 16.02 -5.15
C GLU A 243 -9.54 14.69 -4.83
N PHE A 244 -8.91 14.63 -3.66
CA PHE A 244 -8.36 13.41 -3.07
C PHE A 244 -8.95 13.15 -1.68
N PHE A 245 -9.19 11.88 -1.42
CA PHE A 245 -9.48 11.41 -0.06
C PHE A 245 -8.38 10.44 0.38
N VAL A 246 -7.33 11.00 0.97
CA VAL A 246 -6.07 10.35 1.32
C VAL A 246 -5.29 9.90 0.08
N PRO A 247 -4.66 10.84 -0.70
CA PRO A 247 -3.62 10.46 -1.66
C PRO A 247 -2.50 9.75 -0.92
N HIS A 248 -2.27 8.46 -1.25
CA HIS A 248 -1.53 7.57 -0.36
C HIS A 248 -0.23 7.03 -0.97
N SER A 249 -0.18 6.83 -2.27
CA SER A 249 1.00 6.33 -2.97
C SER A 249 1.10 6.95 -4.36
N LEU A 250 2.31 7.03 -4.89
CA LEU A 250 2.65 7.68 -6.15
C LEU A 250 3.37 6.71 -7.09
N ALA A 251 3.00 6.71 -8.36
CA ALA A 251 3.74 6.00 -9.40
C ALA A 251 4.07 6.96 -10.55
N LEU A 252 5.36 7.18 -10.78
CA LEU A 252 5.85 8.05 -11.85
C LEU A 252 6.11 7.26 -13.13
N ILE A 253 5.41 7.60 -14.21
CA ILE A 253 5.61 7.08 -15.57
C ILE A 253 6.40 8.14 -16.35
N GLU A 254 7.69 8.26 -16.02
CA GLU A 254 8.53 9.36 -16.45
C GLU A 254 8.60 9.50 -17.97
N ALA A 255 8.73 8.39 -18.70
CA ALA A 255 8.79 8.37 -20.17
C ALA A 255 7.54 8.94 -20.85
N ARG A 256 6.40 8.98 -20.11
CA ARG A 256 5.13 9.55 -20.58
C ARG A 256 4.80 10.90 -19.97
N ASN A 257 5.69 11.43 -19.10
CA ASN A 257 5.46 12.65 -18.32
C ASN A 257 4.15 12.56 -17.49
N VAL A 258 3.89 11.41 -16.86
CA VAL A 258 2.67 11.11 -16.11
C VAL A 258 3.03 10.72 -14.69
N ILE A 259 2.29 11.26 -13.72
CA ILE A 259 2.28 10.79 -12.34
C ILE A 259 0.89 10.28 -11.97
N CYS A 260 0.82 9.07 -11.44
CA CYS A 260 -0.41 8.46 -10.97
C CYS A 260 -0.43 8.44 -9.44
N VAL A 261 -1.60 8.65 -8.85
CA VAL A 261 -1.84 8.81 -7.42
C VAL A 261 -2.88 7.78 -6.98
N ALA A 262 -2.57 6.99 -5.99
CA ALA A 262 -3.53 6.15 -5.30
C ALA A 262 -4.42 7.02 -4.41
N ASP A 263 -5.64 7.30 -4.85
CA ASP A 263 -6.65 8.03 -4.09
C ASP A 263 -7.41 7.03 -3.20
N ARG A 264 -6.77 6.71 -2.05
CA ARG A 264 -7.04 5.52 -1.25
C ARG A 264 -8.49 5.36 -0.85
N GLU A 265 -9.06 6.36 -0.19
CA GLU A 265 -10.41 6.26 0.37
C GLU A 265 -11.51 6.36 -0.70
N HIS A 266 -11.21 6.97 -1.86
CA HIS A 266 -12.09 6.95 -3.02
C HIS A 266 -12.00 5.64 -3.82
N GLY A 267 -10.98 4.81 -3.56
CA GLY A 267 -10.82 3.50 -4.23
C GLY A 267 -10.49 3.62 -5.71
N ARG A 268 -9.69 4.63 -6.09
CA ARG A 268 -9.32 4.90 -7.48
C ARG A 268 -7.86 5.28 -7.63
N ILE A 269 -7.38 5.28 -8.88
CA ILE A 269 -6.08 5.82 -9.24
C ILE A 269 -6.32 6.99 -10.19
N GLN A 270 -5.79 8.17 -9.88
CA GLN A 270 -5.84 9.34 -10.74
C GLN A 270 -4.46 9.64 -11.31
N CYS A 271 -4.38 9.92 -12.61
CA CYS A 271 -3.12 10.25 -13.27
C CYS A 271 -3.15 11.68 -13.83
N PHE A 272 -2.03 12.37 -13.68
CA PHE A 272 -1.84 13.77 -14.02
C PHE A 272 -0.54 13.97 -14.82
N THR A 273 -0.41 15.12 -15.48
CA THR A 273 0.90 15.51 -16.05
C THR A 273 1.91 15.71 -14.91
N ALA A 274 3.11 15.14 -15.06
CA ALA A 274 4.20 15.30 -14.10
C ALA A 274 4.99 16.60 -14.27
N GLY A 275 4.93 17.21 -15.47
CA GLY A 275 5.61 18.47 -15.74
C GLY A 275 7.14 18.36 -15.75
N ILE A 276 7.71 17.18 -16.05
CA ILE A 276 9.18 16.95 -16.02
C ILE A 276 9.87 17.65 -17.19
N ASN A 277 9.22 17.72 -18.34
CA ASN A 277 9.80 18.22 -19.59
C ASN A 277 9.49 19.71 -19.86
N GLY A 278 9.36 20.52 -18.80
CA GLY A 278 9.04 21.94 -18.93
C GLY A 278 7.56 22.21 -19.27
N THR A 279 6.71 21.20 -19.20
CA THR A 279 5.25 21.35 -19.26
C THR A 279 4.70 21.63 -17.86
N GLU A 280 3.45 22.09 -17.80
CA GLU A 280 2.78 22.29 -16.51
C GLU A 280 2.43 20.96 -15.85
N ALA A 281 2.64 20.86 -14.54
CA ALA A 281 2.28 19.71 -13.74
C ALA A 281 0.84 19.81 -13.23
N GLY A 282 0.22 18.68 -12.91
CA GLY A 282 -1.07 18.62 -12.23
C GLY A 282 -2.30 18.72 -13.14
N HIS A 283 -2.15 18.71 -14.47
CA HIS A 283 -3.30 18.56 -15.35
C HIS A 283 -3.83 17.14 -15.31
N PHE A 284 -5.10 16.97 -15.00
CA PHE A 284 -5.78 15.68 -14.99
C PHE A 284 -5.74 15.02 -16.37
N LEU A 285 -5.41 13.75 -16.42
CA LEU A 285 -5.35 12.97 -17.66
C LEU A 285 -6.42 11.88 -17.67
N ARG A 286 -6.52 11.11 -16.58
CA ARG A 286 -7.50 10.03 -16.42
C ARG A 286 -7.65 9.56 -14.99
N SER A 287 -8.73 8.82 -14.75
CA SER A 287 -8.95 8.04 -13.54
C SER A 287 -9.19 6.57 -13.91
N PHE A 288 -8.72 5.67 -13.05
CA PHE A 288 -9.05 4.26 -13.08
C PHE A 288 -9.95 3.98 -11.89
N ASP A 289 -11.25 3.94 -12.15
CA ASP A 289 -12.30 3.74 -11.17
C ASP A 289 -12.85 2.31 -11.34
N ASN A 290 -12.50 1.42 -10.42
CA ASN A 290 -13.04 0.06 -10.41
C ASN A 290 -13.53 -0.28 -9.00
N LYS A 291 -14.81 -0.61 -8.90
CA LYS A 291 -15.44 -0.96 -7.60
C LYS A 291 -14.81 -2.17 -6.91
N GLU A 292 -14.11 -3.01 -7.66
CA GLU A 292 -13.40 -4.17 -7.12
C GLU A 292 -12.13 -3.79 -6.37
N PHE A 293 -11.55 -2.61 -6.64
CA PHE A 293 -10.32 -2.19 -5.98
C PHE A 293 -10.51 -1.99 -4.46
N GLY A 294 -11.73 -1.58 -4.02
CA GLY A 294 -11.87 -1.14 -2.64
C GLY A 294 -10.95 0.05 -2.36
N LYS A 295 -10.27 0.08 -1.20
CA LYS A 295 -9.30 1.14 -0.90
C LYS A 295 -7.95 0.81 -1.55
N VAL A 296 -7.46 1.68 -2.43
CA VAL A 296 -6.15 1.52 -3.10
C VAL A 296 -5.05 2.05 -2.20
N PHE A 297 -4.32 1.15 -1.53
CA PHE A 297 -3.27 1.57 -0.59
C PHE A 297 -1.99 1.98 -1.30
N ALA A 298 -1.51 1.21 -2.25
CA ALA A 298 -0.29 1.56 -2.97
C ALA A 298 -0.33 1.13 -4.43
N ILE A 299 0.47 1.81 -5.24
CA ILE A 299 0.67 1.56 -6.66
C ILE A 299 2.15 1.55 -7.01
N ALA A 300 2.54 0.69 -7.93
CA ALA A 300 3.88 0.67 -8.52
C ALA A 300 3.78 0.53 -10.03
N TYR A 301 4.60 1.29 -10.76
CA TYR A 301 4.71 1.18 -12.20
C TYR A 301 5.87 0.27 -12.58
N ASP A 302 5.65 -0.60 -13.55
CA ASP A 302 6.65 -1.49 -14.13
C ASP A 302 6.68 -1.35 -15.65
N ASN A 303 7.87 -1.10 -16.19
CA ASN A 303 8.15 -1.06 -17.63
C ASN A 303 9.20 -2.10 -18.06
N ASN A 304 9.64 -2.95 -17.16
CA ASN A 304 10.70 -3.93 -17.40
C ASN A 304 10.17 -5.35 -17.63
N GLY A 305 8.89 -5.56 -17.30
CA GLY A 305 8.17 -6.77 -17.62
C GLY A 305 7.85 -6.91 -19.10
N PRO A 306 7.17 -8.00 -19.52
CA PRO A 306 6.78 -8.23 -20.92
C PRO A 306 5.79 -7.17 -21.46
N GLU A 307 5.14 -6.45 -20.58
CA GLU A 307 4.20 -5.35 -20.88
C GLU A 307 4.26 -4.29 -19.79
N GLU A 308 4.11 -3.02 -20.16
CA GLU A 308 3.99 -1.94 -19.18
C GLU A 308 2.73 -2.15 -18.34
N ALA A 309 2.88 -2.03 -17.02
CA ALA A 309 1.79 -2.27 -16.10
C ALA A 309 1.83 -1.38 -14.86
N ILE A 310 0.67 -1.20 -14.25
CA ILE A 310 0.53 -0.69 -12.89
C ILE A 310 0.12 -1.87 -12.00
N TYR A 311 0.91 -2.09 -10.96
CA TYR A 311 0.54 -2.98 -9.86
C TYR A 311 -0.10 -2.16 -8.77
N LEU A 312 -1.08 -2.72 -8.08
CA LEU A 312 -1.68 -2.09 -6.92
C LEU A 312 -2.02 -3.11 -5.84
N VAL A 313 -1.98 -2.67 -4.61
CA VAL A 313 -2.53 -3.40 -3.48
C VAL A 313 -3.72 -2.66 -2.91
N SER A 314 -4.75 -3.41 -2.62
CA SER A 314 -5.99 -2.92 -2.04
C SER A 314 -6.28 -3.59 -0.70
N GLY A 315 -7.14 -3.00 0.10
CA GLY A 315 -7.52 -3.56 1.39
C GLY A 315 -8.49 -2.69 2.17
N PRO A 316 -8.70 -2.98 3.45
CA PRO A 316 -8.33 -4.21 4.15
C PRO A 316 -9.26 -5.39 3.82
N MET A 317 -9.01 -6.57 4.41
CA MET A 317 -9.93 -7.71 4.31
C MET A 317 -11.39 -7.29 4.51
N PRO A 318 -12.34 -7.98 3.82
CA PRO A 318 -12.21 -9.18 2.98
C PRO A 318 -11.78 -8.91 1.53
N ASN A 319 -11.58 -7.67 1.12
CA ASN A 319 -11.30 -7.26 -0.25
C ASN A 319 -9.82 -6.80 -0.41
N ALA A 320 -8.89 -7.55 0.16
CA ALA A 320 -7.46 -7.26 0.08
C ALA A 320 -6.82 -8.11 -1.02
N TYR A 321 -6.36 -7.45 -2.09
CA TYR A 321 -5.82 -8.11 -3.28
C TYR A 321 -4.59 -7.37 -3.82
N LEU A 322 -3.75 -8.11 -4.53
CA LEU A 322 -2.76 -7.60 -5.46
C LEU A 322 -3.34 -7.68 -6.88
N TYR A 323 -3.33 -6.56 -7.59
CA TYR A 323 -3.74 -6.48 -8.98
C TYR A 323 -2.56 -6.10 -9.87
N LYS A 324 -2.60 -6.63 -11.10
CA LYS A 324 -1.84 -6.11 -12.23
C LYS A 324 -2.83 -5.60 -13.26
N MET A 325 -2.67 -4.37 -13.72
CA MET A 325 -3.45 -3.80 -14.80
C MET A 325 -2.56 -3.15 -15.85
N ASP A 326 -3.00 -3.13 -17.10
CA ASP A 326 -2.32 -2.39 -18.15
C ASP A 326 -2.60 -0.87 -18.04
N LEU A 327 -1.91 -0.08 -18.87
CA LEU A 327 -2.09 1.38 -18.87
C LEU A 327 -3.43 1.84 -19.47
N SER A 328 -4.27 0.93 -19.99
CA SER A 328 -5.65 1.23 -20.38
C SER A 328 -6.61 1.11 -19.18
N GLY A 329 -6.19 0.44 -18.11
CA GLY A 329 -6.99 0.14 -16.93
C GLY A 329 -7.61 -1.28 -16.95
N GLN A 330 -7.25 -2.11 -17.94
CA GLN A 330 -7.69 -3.49 -17.98
C GLN A 330 -6.93 -4.32 -16.93
N ILE A 331 -7.65 -4.98 -16.05
CA ILE A 331 -7.07 -5.91 -15.09
C ILE A 331 -6.56 -7.14 -15.84
N ILE A 332 -5.26 -7.42 -15.71
CA ILE A 332 -4.57 -8.58 -16.29
C ILE A 332 -4.75 -9.78 -15.37
N TYR A 333 -4.54 -9.57 -14.07
CA TYR A 333 -4.85 -10.55 -13.03
C TYR A 333 -5.11 -9.87 -11.68
N ARG A 334 -5.71 -10.64 -10.79
CA ARG A 334 -5.91 -10.34 -9.38
C ARG A 334 -5.50 -11.57 -8.58
N THR A 335 -4.70 -11.38 -7.54
CA THR A 335 -4.26 -12.49 -6.68
C THR A 335 -4.21 -12.09 -5.21
N GLU A 336 -4.19 -13.10 -4.35
CA GLU A 336 -3.95 -12.97 -2.91
C GLU A 336 -2.96 -14.05 -2.46
N PRO A 337 -2.27 -13.88 -1.31
CA PRO A 337 -1.43 -14.93 -0.77
C PRO A 337 -2.25 -16.20 -0.50
N PRO A 338 -1.70 -17.39 -0.75
CA PRO A 338 -2.40 -18.64 -0.49
C PRO A 338 -2.72 -18.79 1.00
N ASN A 339 -3.81 -19.50 1.31
CA ASN A 339 -4.32 -19.73 2.68
C ASN A 339 -3.36 -20.47 3.63
N ARG A 340 -2.19 -20.88 3.16
CA ARG A 340 -1.09 -21.48 3.94
C ARG A 340 0.22 -20.86 3.50
N ILE A 341 0.73 -19.92 4.27
CA ILE A 341 2.14 -19.57 4.20
C ILE A 341 2.87 -20.49 5.17
N VAL A 342 3.87 -21.20 4.67
CA VAL A 342 4.76 -22.07 5.45
C VAL A 342 5.52 -21.16 6.44
N GLY A 343 5.21 -21.26 7.73
CA GLY A 343 5.81 -20.39 8.75
C GLY A 343 4.99 -20.25 10.03
N GLY A 344 3.78 -20.81 10.05
CA GLY A 344 2.98 -20.92 11.28
C GLY A 344 1.95 -19.81 11.54
N ASP A 345 1.92 -18.78 10.74
CA ASP A 345 0.85 -17.79 10.83
C ASP A 345 -0.40 -18.28 10.10
N ASN A 346 -1.47 -18.53 10.87
CA ASN A 346 -2.78 -18.94 10.34
C ASN A 346 -3.53 -17.80 9.62
N PHE A 347 -2.81 -16.87 8.99
CA PHE A 347 -3.42 -15.74 8.30
C PHE A 347 -3.73 -16.14 6.85
N MET A 348 -5.00 -16.08 6.49
CA MET A 348 -5.48 -16.40 5.15
C MET A 348 -5.51 -15.14 4.30
N GLY A 349 -4.87 -15.15 3.13
CA GLY A 349 -4.84 -14.02 2.21
C GLY A 349 -4.01 -12.82 2.72
N PHE A 350 -4.30 -11.65 2.17
CA PHE A 350 -3.83 -10.37 2.72
C PHE A 350 -4.69 -9.94 3.91
N GLY A 351 -4.06 -9.36 4.92
CA GLY A 351 -4.76 -8.67 5.98
C GLY A 351 -4.98 -7.20 5.66
N GLN A 352 -3.89 -6.45 5.75
CA GLN A 352 -3.86 -5.04 5.39
C GLN A 352 -2.56 -4.76 4.65
N PRO A 353 -2.49 -5.04 3.34
CA PRO A 353 -1.37 -4.64 2.52
C PRO A 353 -1.32 -3.11 2.48
N HIS A 354 -0.12 -2.55 2.52
CA HIS A 354 0.07 -1.13 2.70
C HIS A 354 0.95 -0.52 1.62
N ASP A 355 1.99 -1.25 1.17
CA ASP A 355 2.88 -0.76 0.13
C ASP A 355 3.33 -1.89 -0.81
N ILE A 356 3.83 -1.53 -2.01
CA ILE A 356 4.18 -2.44 -3.08
C ILE A 356 5.40 -1.94 -3.86
N ALA A 357 6.29 -2.86 -4.21
CA ALA A 357 7.42 -2.60 -5.11
C ALA A 357 7.60 -3.73 -6.12
N VAL A 358 8.22 -3.44 -7.26
CA VAL A 358 8.52 -4.40 -8.32
C VAL A 358 10.02 -4.46 -8.54
N SER A 359 10.56 -5.66 -8.79
CA SER A 359 11.98 -5.86 -9.08
C SER A 359 12.38 -5.22 -10.42
N LEU A 360 13.68 -4.96 -10.58
CA LEU A 360 14.23 -4.30 -11.76
C LEU A 360 14.00 -5.08 -13.07
N ASP A 361 13.78 -6.37 -13.00
CA ASP A 361 13.50 -7.25 -14.14
C ASP A 361 12.00 -7.54 -14.32
N GLY A 362 11.15 -6.90 -13.49
CA GLY A 362 9.71 -7.08 -13.50
C GLY A 362 9.21 -8.47 -13.04
N ARG A 363 10.09 -9.33 -12.51
CA ARG A 363 9.73 -10.72 -12.16
C ARG A 363 9.23 -10.91 -10.75
N ASP A 364 9.74 -10.11 -9.83
CA ASP A 364 9.39 -10.22 -8.42
C ASP A 364 8.57 -9.01 -7.99
N ILE A 365 7.51 -9.25 -7.23
CA ILE A 365 6.67 -8.23 -6.63
C ILE A 365 6.78 -8.37 -5.13
N TYR A 366 7.01 -7.27 -4.44
CA TYR A 366 7.12 -7.23 -2.99
C TYR A 366 5.97 -6.44 -2.41
N THR A 367 5.34 -6.95 -1.34
CA THR A 367 4.27 -6.25 -0.63
C THR A 367 4.58 -6.17 0.85
N GLY A 368 4.35 -5.01 1.43
CA GLY A 368 4.45 -4.78 2.87
C GLY A 368 3.08 -4.71 3.52
N GLU A 369 2.90 -5.34 4.69
CA GLU A 369 1.62 -5.35 5.40
C GLU A 369 1.71 -4.71 6.79
N ILE A 370 0.63 -4.02 7.15
CA ILE A 370 0.40 -3.52 8.52
C ILE A 370 -0.03 -4.68 9.43
N VAL A 371 -0.93 -5.51 8.94
CA VAL A 371 -1.47 -6.69 9.64
C VAL A 371 -1.65 -7.83 8.61
N PRO A 372 -1.08 -9.02 8.87
CA PRO A 372 -0.02 -9.28 9.84
C PRO A 372 1.26 -8.50 9.47
N LYS A 373 2.11 -8.25 10.44
CA LYS A 373 3.36 -7.49 10.25
C LYS A 373 4.34 -8.34 9.44
N ARG A 374 4.32 -8.21 8.11
CA ARG A 374 5.17 -9.04 7.22
C ARG A 374 5.45 -8.36 5.88
N VAL A 375 6.43 -8.90 5.19
CA VAL A 375 6.71 -8.64 3.79
C VAL A 375 6.52 -9.94 3.02
N LEU A 376 5.93 -9.87 1.84
CA LEU A 376 5.77 -11.01 0.93
C LEU A 376 6.50 -10.73 -0.37
N LYS A 377 7.10 -11.76 -0.94
CA LYS A 377 7.65 -11.77 -2.28
C LYS A 377 6.81 -12.68 -3.15
N PHE A 378 6.33 -12.16 -4.26
CA PHE A 378 5.62 -12.91 -5.30
C PHE A 378 6.51 -13.00 -6.53
N ARG A 379 6.63 -14.20 -7.10
CA ARG A 379 7.33 -14.41 -8.35
C ARG A 379 6.36 -14.60 -9.50
N GLN A 380 6.50 -13.77 -10.53
CA GLN A 380 5.80 -13.93 -11.80
C GLN A 380 6.36 -15.14 -12.58
N MET A 381 5.49 -15.88 -13.27
CA MET A 381 5.81 -17.11 -13.97
C MET A 381 5.95 -16.90 -15.46
#